data_8b6daa7680bd1a758acba74ab7ac7a6c
#
_entry.id   8b6daa7680bd1a758acba74ab7ac7a6c
#
_cell.length_a   1.000
_cell.length_b   1.000
_cell.length_c   1.000
_cell.angle_alpha   90.00
_cell.angle_beta   90.00
_cell.angle_gamma   90.00
#
_symmetry.space_group_name_H-M   'P 1'
#
loop_
_entity.id
_entity.type
_entity.pdbx_description
1 polymer ?
#
loop_
_entity_poly.entity_id
_entity_poly.type
_entity_poly.pdbx_seq_one_letter_code
_entity_poly.pdbx_strand_id
1 'polypeptide(L)'
;MLFFETLEQRTAVARSDLFAIPVIRDAMAGRVTRTQYVAFLTEAYHHVKHTVPLLMYCGSRLPESAMGLRDAIAHYIAEEIGHEEWILNDIAAAGADADAVRHGAPGIATELMIAYVYDTIARRNPIGFFGMVHVLEGTSIALATNAAQSMRAALALPPEAFTYLTSHGALDVQHVRFFTDLMNKLEDADDQAAVIHAAQVVYRLYGDVFRSLPRFDAAPMSKAA
;
A
#
# COMPACT_ATOMS: atom_id res chain seq x y z
N MET A 1 7.77 10.88 24.52
CA MET A 1 7.73 9.97 23.35
C MET A 1 7.26 10.80 22.19
N LEU A 2 7.94 10.74 21.06
CA LEU A 2 7.51 11.43 19.85
C LEU A 2 6.26 10.74 19.29
N PHE A 3 5.41 11.50 18.56
CA PHE A 3 4.14 10.93 18.08
C PHE A 3 4.35 9.76 17.13
N PHE A 4 5.34 9.81 16.24
CA PHE A 4 5.63 8.70 15.33
C PHE A 4 5.98 7.40 16.10
N GLU A 5 6.72 7.47 17.20
CA GLU A 5 6.99 6.30 18.05
C GLU A 5 5.70 5.72 18.66
N THR A 6 4.78 6.62 19.07
CA THR A 6 3.47 6.22 19.58
C THR A 6 2.63 5.54 18.50
N LEU A 7 2.61 6.08 17.27
CA LEU A 7 1.94 5.52 16.10
C LEU A 7 2.46 4.10 15.80
N GLU A 8 3.79 3.93 15.75
CA GLU A 8 4.45 2.64 15.54
C GLU A 8 4.05 1.60 16.61
N GLN A 9 4.04 1.99 17.88
CA GLN A 9 3.65 1.10 18.99
C GLN A 9 2.17 0.73 18.93
N ARG A 10 1.29 1.71 18.67
CA ARG A 10 -0.16 1.53 18.66
C ARG A 10 -0.65 0.72 17.45
N THR A 11 0.16 0.61 16.40
CA THR A 11 -0.13 -0.16 15.18
C THR A 11 0.66 -1.47 15.09
N ALA A 12 1.56 -1.76 16.01
CA ALA A 12 2.48 -2.91 15.96
C ALA A 12 1.77 -4.26 15.80
N VAL A 13 0.66 -4.48 16.52
CA VAL A 13 -0.12 -5.72 16.41
C VAL A 13 -0.75 -5.86 15.03
N ALA A 14 -1.42 -4.81 14.54
CA ALA A 14 -2.07 -4.82 13.24
C ALA A 14 -1.06 -5.03 12.09
N ARG A 15 0.14 -4.44 12.21
CA ARG A 15 1.25 -4.66 11.28
C ARG A 15 1.75 -6.11 11.32
N SER A 16 1.90 -6.67 12.51
CA SER A 16 2.29 -8.08 12.68
C SER A 16 1.27 -9.03 12.07
N ASP A 17 -0.03 -8.76 12.25
CA ASP A 17 -1.12 -9.54 11.68
C ASP A 17 -1.11 -9.47 10.14
N LEU A 18 -0.82 -8.30 9.55
CA LEU A 18 -0.64 -8.14 8.11
C LEU A 18 0.51 -9.02 7.62
N PHE A 19 1.70 -8.91 8.23
CA PHE A 19 2.88 -9.66 7.80
C PHE A 19 2.76 -11.18 8.04
N ALA A 20 1.82 -11.59 8.89
CA ALA A 20 1.52 -13.01 9.13
C ALA A 20 0.65 -13.64 8.03
N ILE A 21 0.08 -12.86 7.10
CA ILE A 21 -0.80 -13.37 6.04
C ILE A 21 -0.02 -14.34 5.12
N PRO A 22 -0.56 -15.55 4.84
CA PRO A 22 0.18 -16.58 4.11
C PRO A 22 0.74 -16.12 2.77
N VAL A 23 -0.04 -15.43 1.93
CA VAL A 23 0.42 -14.96 0.62
C VAL A 23 1.60 -13.98 0.72
N ILE A 24 1.66 -13.15 1.76
CA ILE A 24 2.80 -12.26 2.01
C ILE A 24 4.05 -13.08 2.36
N ARG A 25 3.92 -14.06 3.25
CA ARG A 25 5.02 -14.97 3.60
C ARG A 25 5.49 -15.78 2.40
N ASP A 26 4.56 -16.21 1.55
CA ASP A 26 4.89 -16.95 0.34
C ASP A 26 5.60 -16.07 -0.69
N ALA A 27 5.20 -14.80 -0.84
CA ALA A 27 5.90 -13.83 -1.68
C ALA A 27 7.35 -13.60 -1.20
N MET A 28 7.53 -13.41 0.11
CA MET A 28 8.85 -13.25 0.73
C MET A 28 9.76 -14.48 0.54
N ALA A 29 9.18 -15.66 0.40
CA ALA A 29 9.89 -16.92 0.17
C ALA A 29 9.95 -17.33 -1.31
N GLY A 30 9.46 -16.50 -2.24
CA GLY A 30 9.41 -16.81 -3.67
C GLY A 30 8.44 -17.95 -4.04
N ARG A 31 7.46 -18.25 -3.19
CA ARG A 31 6.49 -19.34 -3.41
C ARG A 31 5.16 -18.87 -3.98
N VAL A 32 5.17 -17.86 -4.81
CA VAL A 32 3.99 -17.35 -5.51
C VAL A 32 4.02 -17.75 -6.98
N THR A 33 2.85 -17.89 -7.58
CA THR A 33 2.71 -18.09 -9.02
C THR A 33 2.65 -16.73 -9.73
N ARG A 34 2.92 -16.75 -11.06
CA ARG A 34 2.71 -15.56 -11.92
C ARG A 34 1.27 -15.05 -11.82
N THR A 35 0.27 -15.93 -11.79
CA THR A 35 -1.14 -15.54 -11.66
C THR A 35 -1.41 -14.79 -10.36
N GLN A 36 -0.82 -15.23 -9.23
CA GLN A 36 -0.94 -14.54 -7.95
C GLN A 36 -0.23 -13.19 -7.97
N TYR A 37 0.94 -13.12 -8.60
CA TYR A 37 1.67 -11.86 -8.73
C TYR A 37 0.90 -10.84 -9.58
N VAL A 38 0.35 -11.25 -10.73
CA VAL A 38 -0.50 -10.39 -11.57
C VAL A 38 -1.77 -9.99 -10.82
N ALA A 39 -2.40 -10.87 -10.05
CA ALA A 39 -3.56 -10.53 -9.23
C ALA A 39 -3.21 -9.48 -8.16
N PHE A 40 -2.04 -9.60 -7.51
CA PHE A 40 -1.54 -8.58 -6.60
C PHE A 40 -1.34 -7.23 -7.31
N LEU A 41 -0.66 -7.20 -8.45
CA LEU A 41 -0.44 -5.99 -9.24
C LEU A 41 -1.77 -5.35 -9.68
N THR A 42 -2.77 -6.17 -10.02
CA THR A 42 -4.11 -5.70 -10.38
C THR A 42 -4.75 -4.91 -9.23
N GLU A 43 -4.75 -5.48 -8.02
CA GLU A 43 -5.28 -4.79 -6.85
C GLU A 43 -4.42 -3.58 -6.45
N ALA A 44 -3.09 -3.67 -6.62
CA ALA A 44 -2.18 -2.56 -6.42
C ALA A 44 -2.50 -1.38 -7.37
N TYR A 45 -2.69 -1.63 -8.66
CA TYR A 45 -3.12 -0.61 -9.61
C TYR A 45 -4.41 0.08 -9.16
N HIS A 46 -5.40 -0.72 -8.76
CA HIS A 46 -6.70 -0.20 -8.39
C HIS A 46 -6.70 0.66 -7.12
N HIS A 47 -5.75 0.47 -6.18
CA HIS A 47 -5.63 1.40 -5.07
C HIS A 47 -4.65 2.55 -5.34
N VAL A 48 -3.53 2.30 -6.02
CA VAL A 48 -2.51 3.33 -6.29
C VAL A 48 -3.04 4.45 -7.19
N LYS A 49 -3.89 4.16 -8.18
CA LYS A 49 -4.53 5.20 -9.00
C LYS A 49 -5.36 6.22 -8.19
N HIS A 50 -5.67 5.91 -6.94
CA HIS A 50 -6.37 6.82 -6.01
C HIS A 50 -5.40 7.63 -5.12
N THR A 51 -4.09 7.38 -5.15
CA THR A 51 -3.12 8.08 -4.29
C THR A 51 -3.18 9.59 -4.52
N VAL A 52 -2.98 10.04 -5.75
CA VAL A 52 -3.02 11.48 -6.08
C VAL A 52 -4.41 12.08 -5.86
N PRO A 53 -5.52 11.49 -6.32
CA PRO A 53 -6.86 11.97 -5.98
C PRO A 53 -7.14 12.09 -4.48
N LEU A 54 -6.70 11.15 -3.66
CA LEU A 54 -6.86 11.19 -2.20
C LEU A 54 -6.02 12.29 -1.56
N LEU A 55 -4.76 12.48 -2.00
CA LEU A 55 -3.90 13.57 -1.57
C LEU A 55 -4.54 14.94 -1.88
N MET A 56 -5.02 15.14 -3.11
CA MET A 56 -5.71 16.38 -3.50
C MET A 56 -6.97 16.60 -2.65
N TYR A 57 -7.76 15.55 -2.43
CA TYR A 57 -8.97 15.65 -1.63
C TYR A 57 -8.67 15.95 -0.16
N CYS A 58 -7.69 15.28 0.43
CA CYS A 58 -7.24 15.57 1.78
C CYS A 58 -6.76 17.03 1.91
N GLY A 59 -5.89 17.49 1.02
CA GLY A 59 -5.36 18.85 1.02
C GLY A 59 -6.45 19.92 0.95
N SER A 60 -7.52 19.66 0.18
CA SER A 60 -8.68 20.58 0.08
C SER A 60 -9.53 20.66 1.35
N ARG A 61 -9.43 19.67 2.23
CA ARG A 61 -10.25 19.56 3.46
C ARG A 61 -9.48 19.96 4.72
N LEU A 62 -8.17 20.15 4.64
CA LEU A 62 -7.37 20.55 5.77
C LEU A 62 -7.72 21.99 6.24
N PRO A 63 -7.78 22.25 7.56
CA PRO A 63 -8.01 23.59 8.09
C PRO A 63 -6.79 24.49 7.84
N GLU A 64 -6.97 25.81 7.99
CA GLU A 64 -5.86 26.78 7.86
C GLU A 64 -4.73 26.54 8.86
N SER A 65 -5.04 26.05 10.06
CA SER A 65 -4.04 25.67 11.07
C SER A 65 -3.10 24.54 10.63
N ALA A 66 -3.46 23.78 9.60
CA ALA A 66 -2.70 22.65 9.09
C ALA A 66 -1.91 22.96 7.80
N MET A 67 -1.42 24.20 7.63
CA MET A 67 -0.66 24.62 6.43
C MET A 67 0.55 23.73 6.15
N GLY A 68 1.30 23.33 7.17
CA GLY A 68 2.45 22.43 7.00
C GLY A 68 2.07 21.07 6.43
N LEU A 69 0.87 20.55 6.70
CA LEU A 69 0.36 19.33 6.09
C LEU A 69 -0.05 19.53 4.62
N ARG A 70 -0.54 20.73 4.24
CA ARG A 70 -0.81 21.04 2.82
C ARG A 70 0.46 21.09 1.99
N ASP A 71 1.54 21.69 2.53
CA ASP A 71 2.84 21.71 1.87
C ASP A 71 3.38 20.28 1.67
N ALA A 72 3.22 19.43 2.69
CA ALA A 72 3.58 18.03 2.60
C ALA A 72 2.76 17.27 1.53
N ILE A 73 1.46 17.52 1.47
CA ILE A 73 0.59 16.93 0.43
C ILE A 73 1.02 17.37 -0.97
N ALA A 74 1.35 18.65 -1.16
CA ALA A 74 1.83 19.14 -2.45
C ALA A 74 3.14 18.45 -2.88
N HIS A 75 4.04 18.21 -1.93
CA HIS A 75 5.27 17.44 -2.16
C HIS A 75 4.97 15.99 -2.56
N TYR A 76 4.14 15.28 -1.80
CA TYR A 76 3.71 13.93 -2.13
C TYR A 76 3.05 13.84 -3.51
N ILE A 77 2.17 14.79 -3.87
CA ILE A 77 1.54 14.78 -5.20
C ILE A 77 2.58 14.85 -6.31
N ALA A 78 3.60 15.70 -6.16
CA ALA A 78 4.66 15.83 -7.16
C ALA A 78 5.46 14.54 -7.35
N GLU A 79 5.62 13.76 -6.30
CA GLU A 79 6.36 12.49 -6.34
C GLU A 79 5.49 11.32 -6.81
N GLU A 80 4.19 11.33 -6.48
CA GLU A 80 3.30 10.18 -6.73
C GLU A 80 2.62 10.19 -8.11
N ILE A 81 2.68 11.30 -8.85
CA ILE A 81 2.05 11.37 -10.18
C ILE A 81 2.69 10.34 -11.13
N GLY A 82 1.85 9.44 -11.64
CA GLY A 82 2.22 8.46 -12.66
C GLY A 82 2.69 7.12 -12.12
N HIS A 83 2.76 6.92 -10.80
CA HIS A 83 3.18 5.64 -10.23
C HIS A 83 2.23 4.48 -10.59
N GLU A 84 0.95 4.75 -10.83
CA GLU A 84 0.00 3.75 -11.33
C GLU A 84 0.39 3.19 -12.70
N GLU A 85 1.05 3.96 -13.55
CA GLU A 85 1.52 3.50 -14.86
C GLU A 85 2.67 2.49 -14.75
N TRP A 86 3.51 2.60 -13.72
CA TRP A 86 4.55 1.58 -13.47
C TRP A 86 3.94 0.20 -13.24
N ILE A 87 2.81 0.14 -12.52
CA ILE A 87 2.13 -1.12 -12.25
C ILE A 87 1.57 -1.74 -13.52
N LEU A 88 0.99 -0.94 -14.42
CA LEU A 88 0.50 -1.41 -15.71
C LEU A 88 1.64 -1.91 -16.61
N ASN A 89 2.78 -1.22 -16.60
CA ASN A 89 3.98 -1.66 -17.29
C ASN A 89 4.50 -3.02 -16.74
N ASP A 90 4.50 -3.18 -15.41
CA ASP A 90 4.88 -4.45 -14.76
C ASP A 90 3.91 -5.59 -15.13
N ILE A 91 2.60 -5.32 -15.19
CA ILE A 91 1.58 -6.29 -15.62
C ILE A 91 1.83 -6.73 -17.06
N ALA A 92 2.08 -5.79 -17.96
CA ALA A 92 2.41 -6.09 -19.36
C ALA A 92 3.72 -6.89 -19.48
N ALA A 93 4.77 -6.49 -18.75
CA ALA A 93 6.04 -7.21 -18.70
C ALA A 93 5.90 -8.61 -18.09
N ALA A 94 4.98 -8.80 -17.14
CA ALA A 94 4.61 -10.11 -16.65
C ALA A 94 3.78 -10.91 -17.69
N GLY A 95 3.43 -10.35 -18.85
CA GLY A 95 2.70 -10.99 -19.95
C GLY A 95 1.21 -11.13 -19.67
N ALA A 96 0.61 -10.22 -18.94
CA ALA A 96 -0.82 -10.10 -18.72
C ALA A 96 -1.40 -8.88 -19.45
N ASP A 97 -2.72 -8.81 -19.54
CA ASP A 97 -3.43 -7.73 -20.26
C ASP A 97 -3.58 -6.49 -19.35
N ALA A 98 -2.66 -5.55 -19.48
CA ALA A 98 -2.67 -4.30 -18.72
C ALA A 98 -3.87 -3.40 -19.07
N ASP A 99 -4.37 -3.46 -20.31
CA ASP A 99 -5.51 -2.67 -20.76
C ASP A 99 -6.82 -3.17 -20.12
N ALA A 100 -6.97 -4.48 -20.03
CA ALA A 100 -8.07 -5.10 -19.28
C ALA A 100 -8.05 -4.71 -17.78
N VAL A 101 -6.87 -4.60 -17.16
CA VAL A 101 -6.73 -4.11 -15.79
C VAL A 101 -7.07 -2.63 -15.67
N ARG A 102 -6.58 -1.79 -16.58
CA ARG A 102 -6.87 -0.34 -16.61
C ARG A 102 -8.36 -0.04 -16.61
N HIS A 103 -9.13 -0.78 -17.41
CA HIS A 103 -10.56 -0.59 -17.59
C HIS A 103 -11.43 -1.50 -16.73
N GLY A 104 -10.80 -2.39 -15.97
CA GLY A 104 -11.48 -3.31 -15.04
C GLY A 104 -11.92 -2.64 -13.74
N ALA A 105 -12.47 -3.44 -12.85
CA ALA A 105 -12.88 -3.05 -11.52
C ALA A 105 -12.00 -3.70 -10.44
N PRO A 106 -11.81 -3.05 -9.27
CA PRO A 106 -11.14 -3.65 -8.13
C PRO A 106 -11.93 -4.82 -7.55
N GLY A 107 -11.26 -5.68 -6.82
CA GLY A 107 -11.92 -6.57 -5.88
C GLY A 107 -12.59 -5.80 -4.74
N ILE A 108 -13.61 -6.40 -4.12
CA ILE A 108 -14.41 -5.79 -3.05
C ILE A 108 -13.51 -5.29 -1.90
N ALA A 109 -12.45 -6.01 -1.55
CA ALA A 109 -11.55 -5.61 -0.46
C ALA A 109 -10.83 -4.29 -0.77
N THR A 110 -10.33 -4.13 -1.99
CA THR A 110 -9.69 -2.89 -2.46
C THR A 110 -10.69 -1.75 -2.54
N GLU A 111 -11.89 -1.99 -3.08
CA GLU A 111 -12.97 -1.01 -3.13
C GLU A 111 -13.33 -0.49 -1.73
N LEU A 112 -13.50 -1.38 -0.75
CA LEU A 112 -13.83 -1.01 0.63
C LEU A 112 -12.69 -0.24 1.31
N MET A 113 -11.44 -0.60 1.06
CA MET A 113 -10.29 0.13 1.61
C MET A 113 -10.27 1.57 1.10
N ILE A 114 -10.42 1.76 -0.20
CA ILE A 114 -10.44 3.10 -0.81
C ILE A 114 -11.68 3.90 -0.37
N ALA A 115 -12.86 3.29 -0.33
CA ALA A 115 -14.08 3.92 0.16
C ALA A 115 -13.94 4.40 1.61
N TYR A 116 -13.31 3.60 2.49
CA TYR A 116 -13.02 3.98 3.87
C TYR A 116 -12.15 5.25 3.96
N VAL A 117 -11.11 5.34 3.12
CA VAL A 117 -10.20 6.50 3.14
C VAL A 117 -10.90 7.75 2.63
N TYR A 118 -11.69 7.67 1.55
CA TYR A 118 -12.53 8.77 1.11
C TYR A 118 -13.53 9.20 2.19
N ASP A 119 -14.17 8.24 2.88
CA ASP A 119 -15.08 8.53 3.99
C ASP A 119 -14.39 9.24 5.15
N THR A 120 -13.17 8.80 5.50
CA THR A 120 -12.36 9.41 6.55
C THR A 120 -12.09 10.88 6.24
N ILE A 121 -11.68 11.20 5.01
CA ILE A 121 -11.43 12.58 4.58
C ILE A 121 -12.74 13.40 4.54
N ALA A 122 -13.83 12.81 4.03
CA ALA A 122 -15.08 13.52 3.77
C ALA A 122 -15.85 13.86 5.05
N ARG A 123 -15.98 12.92 5.96
CA ARG A 123 -16.94 12.94 7.07
C ARG A 123 -16.31 12.87 8.46
N ARG A 124 -15.01 12.59 8.55
CA ARG A 124 -14.29 12.49 9.82
C ARG A 124 -13.20 13.55 9.90
N ASN A 125 -12.06 13.20 10.46
CA ASN A 125 -10.88 14.05 10.48
C ASN A 125 -10.01 13.77 9.24
N PRO A 126 -9.82 14.74 8.30
CA PRO A 126 -9.04 14.51 7.09
C PRO A 126 -7.57 14.16 7.37
N ILE A 127 -7.02 14.56 8.52
CA ILE A 127 -5.65 14.22 8.93
C ILE A 127 -5.50 12.69 9.15
N GLY A 128 -6.59 11.98 9.43
CA GLY A 128 -6.61 10.52 9.46
C GLY A 128 -6.12 9.84 8.16
N PHE A 129 -6.13 10.56 7.01
CA PHE A 129 -5.54 10.07 5.76
C PHE A 129 -4.07 9.66 5.91
N PHE A 130 -3.30 10.36 6.74
CA PHE A 130 -1.90 10.00 7.01
C PHE A 130 -1.73 8.63 7.68
N GLY A 131 -2.80 8.06 8.24
CA GLY A 131 -2.82 6.66 8.67
C GLY A 131 -2.70 5.66 7.50
N MET A 132 -3.30 5.96 6.33
CA MET A 132 -3.08 5.16 5.11
C MET A 132 -1.64 5.29 4.61
N VAL A 133 -1.09 6.51 4.57
CA VAL A 133 0.31 6.76 4.17
C VAL A 133 1.26 5.93 5.04
N HIS A 134 1.10 5.97 6.38
CA HIS A 134 1.87 5.14 7.31
C HIS A 134 1.84 3.64 6.96
N VAL A 135 0.66 3.11 6.64
CA VAL A 135 0.51 1.68 6.36
C VAL A 135 1.17 1.29 5.04
N LEU A 136 0.92 2.06 3.97
CA LEU A 136 1.40 1.70 2.63
C LEU A 136 2.91 1.87 2.51
N GLU A 137 3.46 3.03 2.90
CA GLU A 137 4.92 3.27 2.86
C GLU A 137 5.68 2.33 3.82
N GLY A 138 5.20 2.18 5.06
CA GLY A 138 5.83 1.29 6.03
C GLY A 138 5.81 -0.18 5.61
N THR A 139 4.76 -0.64 4.93
CA THR A 139 4.66 -1.99 4.38
C THR A 139 5.59 -2.17 3.20
N SER A 140 5.66 -1.18 2.30
CA SER A 140 6.53 -1.20 1.13
C SER A 140 8.00 -1.32 1.53
N ILE A 141 8.49 -0.46 2.42
CA ILE A 141 9.88 -0.52 2.91
C ILE A 141 10.20 -1.87 3.54
N ALA A 142 9.30 -2.39 4.34
CA ALA A 142 9.54 -3.64 5.06
C ALA A 142 9.61 -4.86 4.14
N LEU A 143 8.87 -4.86 3.01
CA LEU A 143 8.61 -6.06 2.23
C LEU A 143 8.99 -5.96 0.76
N ALA A 144 8.82 -4.80 0.10
CA ALA A 144 8.79 -4.73 -1.37
C ALA A 144 10.08 -5.21 -2.04
N THR A 145 11.24 -4.71 -1.60
CA THR A 145 12.54 -5.07 -2.19
C THR A 145 12.84 -6.55 -2.05
N ASN A 146 12.65 -7.12 -0.85
CA ASN A 146 12.92 -8.52 -0.60
C ASN A 146 11.93 -9.44 -1.34
N ALA A 147 10.65 -9.06 -1.37
CA ALA A 147 9.63 -9.79 -2.12
C ALA A 147 9.94 -9.78 -3.62
N ALA A 148 10.29 -8.61 -4.19
CA ALA A 148 10.67 -8.49 -5.60
C ALA A 148 11.85 -9.40 -5.96
N GLN A 149 12.91 -9.40 -5.14
CA GLN A 149 14.09 -10.26 -5.38
C GLN A 149 13.73 -11.74 -5.34
N SER A 150 12.97 -12.17 -4.32
CA SER A 150 12.57 -13.56 -4.15
C SER A 150 11.63 -14.05 -5.26
N MET A 151 10.65 -13.22 -5.62
CA MET A 151 9.68 -13.55 -6.68
C MET A 151 10.33 -13.53 -8.06
N ARG A 152 11.23 -12.59 -8.35
CA ARG A 152 11.95 -12.53 -9.62
C ARG A 152 12.76 -13.80 -9.88
N ALA A 153 13.46 -14.30 -8.88
CA ALA A 153 14.22 -15.54 -8.99
C ALA A 153 13.29 -16.76 -9.24
N ALA A 154 12.14 -16.80 -8.57
CA ALA A 154 11.21 -17.93 -8.64
C ALA A 154 10.34 -17.95 -9.91
N LEU A 155 9.91 -16.77 -10.38
CA LEU A 155 8.97 -16.66 -11.52
C LEU A 155 9.66 -16.59 -12.88
N ALA A 156 10.99 -16.41 -12.92
CA ALA A 156 11.77 -16.22 -14.14
C ALA A 156 11.20 -15.07 -15.03
N LEU A 157 10.62 -14.04 -14.40
CA LEU A 157 10.12 -12.85 -15.09
C LEU A 157 11.25 -11.83 -15.27
N PRO A 158 11.16 -10.97 -16.31
CA PRO A 158 12.17 -9.94 -16.56
C PRO A 158 12.14 -8.87 -15.46
N PRO A 159 13.25 -8.10 -15.28
CA PRO A 159 13.33 -7.02 -14.28
C PRO A 159 12.20 -5.99 -14.40
N GLU A 160 11.77 -5.71 -15.61
CA GLU A 160 10.72 -4.75 -15.96
C GLU A 160 9.33 -5.12 -15.41
N ALA A 161 9.16 -6.38 -14.98
CA ALA A 161 7.94 -6.82 -14.32
C ALA A 161 7.90 -6.50 -12.81
N PHE A 162 8.94 -5.85 -12.26
CA PHE A 162 9.09 -5.57 -10.82
C PHE A 162 9.42 -4.10 -10.53
N THR A 163 9.21 -3.19 -11.48
CA THR A 163 9.61 -1.78 -11.34
C THR A 163 8.84 -1.09 -10.23
N TYR A 164 7.56 -1.37 -10.07
CA TYR A 164 6.74 -0.86 -8.98
C TYR A 164 7.32 -1.21 -7.61
N LEU A 165 7.58 -2.49 -7.34
CA LEU A 165 8.10 -2.92 -6.04
C LEU A 165 9.52 -2.41 -5.77
N THR A 166 10.39 -2.38 -6.79
CA THR A 166 11.78 -1.97 -6.60
C THR A 166 11.95 -0.46 -6.48
N SER A 167 11.15 0.32 -7.21
CA SER A 167 11.18 1.79 -7.15
C SER A 167 10.61 2.30 -5.82
N HIS A 168 9.47 1.78 -5.38
CA HIS A 168 8.92 2.14 -4.07
C HIS A 168 9.86 1.75 -2.92
N GLY A 169 10.44 0.57 -2.93
CA GLY A 169 11.40 0.17 -1.90
C GLY A 169 12.64 1.08 -1.77
N ALA A 170 13.00 1.81 -2.82
CA ALA A 170 14.12 2.76 -2.82
C ALA A 170 13.68 4.19 -2.42
N LEU A 171 12.53 4.64 -2.93
CA LEU A 171 11.97 5.98 -2.68
C LEU A 171 11.46 6.10 -1.24
N ASP A 172 10.82 5.08 -0.72
CA ASP A 172 10.14 5.09 0.57
C ASP A 172 11.09 5.31 1.77
N VAL A 173 12.40 5.06 1.62
CA VAL A 173 13.37 5.39 2.69
C VAL A 173 13.43 6.90 2.95
N GLN A 174 13.33 7.72 1.91
CA GLN A 174 13.28 9.19 2.06
C GLN A 174 11.88 9.63 2.53
N HIS A 175 10.83 9.02 2.00
CA HIS A 175 9.44 9.27 2.36
C HIS A 175 9.20 8.99 3.86
N VAL A 176 9.69 7.86 4.40
CA VAL A 176 9.50 7.58 5.84
C VAL A 176 10.20 8.60 6.73
N ARG A 177 11.39 9.09 6.35
CA ARG A 177 12.02 10.15 7.12
C ARG A 177 11.18 11.44 7.10
N PHE A 178 10.72 11.83 5.91
CA PHE A 178 9.84 12.99 5.74
C PHE A 178 8.53 12.80 6.51
N PHE A 179 7.89 11.64 6.41
CA PHE A 179 6.69 11.29 7.13
C PHE A 179 6.89 11.31 8.65
N THR A 180 7.99 10.76 9.14
CA THR A 180 8.35 10.77 10.57
C THR A 180 8.44 12.20 11.11
N ASP A 181 9.15 13.06 10.39
CA ASP A 181 9.30 14.47 10.77
C ASP A 181 7.95 15.21 10.73
N LEU A 182 7.09 14.89 9.76
CA LEU A 182 5.76 15.43 9.63
C LEU A 182 4.86 15.01 10.78
N MET A 183 4.82 13.73 11.11
CA MET A 183 4.00 13.22 12.21
C MET A 183 4.46 13.75 13.56
N ASN A 184 5.76 13.90 13.78
CA ASN A 184 6.28 14.44 15.03
C ASN A 184 5.95 15.93 15.26
N LYS A 185 5.48 16.64 14.24
CA LYS A 185 4.95 18.02 14.35
C LYS A 185 3.46 18.08 14.64
N LEU A 186 2.78 16.93 14.63
CA LEU A 186 1.35 16.87 14.92
C LEU A 186 1.13 16.91 16.44
N GLU A 187 0.67 18.05 16.97
CA GLU A 187 0.52 18.27 18.40
C GLU A 187 -0.90 18.00 18.92
N ASP A 188 -1.91 18.15 18.07
CA ASP A 188 -3.30 17.96 18.45
C ASP A 188 -3.61 16.47 18.74
N ALA A 189 -4.20 16.21 19.90
CA ALA A 189 -4.46 14.83 20.35
C ALA A 189 -5.57 14.13 19.53
N ASP A 190 -6.55 14.87 19.04
CA ASP A 190 -7.64 14.33 18.22
C ASP A 190 -7.11 13.99 16.83
N ASP A 191 -6.20 14.80 16.28
CA ASP A 191 -5.51 14.51 15.02
C ASP A 191 -4.63 13.27 15.13
N GLN A 192 -3.84 13.17 16.21
CA GLN A 192 -3.02 11.99 16.50
C GLN A 192 -3.90 10.73 16.63
N ALA A 193 -5.02 10.82 17.35
CA ALA A 193 -5.96 9.72 17.52
C ALA A 193 -6.60 9.30 16.17
N ALA A 194 -6.91 10.27 15.30
CA ALA A 194 -7.45 10.01 13.97
C ALA A 194 -6.46 9.25 13.08
N VAL A 195 -5.18 9.64 13.09
CA VAL A 195 -4.11 8.94 12.34
C VAL A 195 -3.94 7.50 12.85
N ILE A 196 -3.84 7.29 14.17
CA ILE A 196 -3.71 5.95 14.76
C ILE A 196 -4.90 5.07 14.39
N HIS A 197 -6.13 5.58 14.58
CA HIS A 197 -7.34 4.84 14.25
C HIS A 197 -7.39 4.46 12.78
N ALA A 198 -7.15 5.41 11.89
CA ALA A 198 -7.14 5.14 10.45
C ALA A 198 -6.07 4.12 10.06
N ALA A 199 -4.87 4.21 10.62
CA ALA A 199 -3.81 3.24 10.38
C ALA A 199 -4.23 1.81 10.79
N GLN A 200 -4.83 1.65 11.99
CA GLN A 200 -5.32 0.36 12.46
C GLN A 200 -6.39 -0.24 11.54
N VAL A 201 -7.32 0.59 11.05
CA VAL A 201 -8.36 0.15 10.12
C VAL A 201 -7.76 -0.19 8.75
N VAL A 202 -6.86 0.64 8.24
CA VAL A 202 -6.22 0.41 6.94
C VAL A 202 -5.34 -0.84 6.97
N TYR A 203 -4.60 -1.12 8.04
CA TYR A 203 -3.88 -2.41 8.19
C TYR A 203 -4.82 -3.61 8.03
N ARG A 204 -6.03 -3.53 8.61
CA ARG A 204 -7.04 -4.58 8.49
C ARG A 204 -7.54 -4.71 7.06
N LEU A 205 -7.97 -3.60 6.45
CA LEU A 205 -8.54 -3.59 5.10
C LEU A 205 -7.49 -3.97 4.04
N TYR A 206 -6.26 -3.48 4.18
CA TYR A 206 -5.16 -3.87 3.30
C TYR A 206 -4.82 -5.36 3.47
N GLY A 207 -4.89 -5.87 4.70
CA GLY A 207 -4.80 -7.31 4.95
C GLY A 207 -5.89 -8.10 4.23
N ASP A 208 -7.11 -7.56 4.15
CA ASP A 208 -8.22 -8.22 3.44
C ASP A 208 -7.99 -8.22 1.92
N VAL A 209 -7.32 -7.20 1.35
CA VAL A 209 -6.85 -7.22 -0.05
C VAL A 209 -5.94 -8.44 -0.28
N PHE A 210 -4.92 -8.64 0.56
CA PHE A 210 -4.03 -9.80 0.42
C PHE A 210 -4.75 -11.14 0.63
N ARG A 211 -5.71 -11.21 1.56
CA ARG A 211 -6.51 -12.43 1.81
C ARG A 211 -7.44 -12.77 0.65
N SER A 212 -7.86 -11.78 -0.15
CA SER A 212 -8.71 -11.97 -1.32
C SER A 212 -7.97 -12.48 -2.55
N LEU A 213 -6.63 -12.41 -2.57
CA LEU A 213 -5.84 -12.88 -3.69
C LEU A 213 -5.99 -14.41 -3.86
N PRO A 214 -5.89 -14.93 -5.11
CA PRO A 214 -5.97 -16.35 -5.38
C PRO A 214 -5.00 -17.16 -4.49
N ARG A 215 -5.49 -18.21 -3.86
CA ARG A 215 -4.65 -19.12 -3.09
C ARG A 215 -3.86 -20.03 -4.03
N PHE A 216 -2.66 -20.40 -3.60
CA PHE A 216 -1.92 -21.49 -4.23
C PHE A 216 -2.59 -22.80 -3.80
N ASP A 217 -3.48 -23.33 -4.62
CA ASP A 217 -3.86 -24.74 -4.50
C ASP A 217 -2.68 -25.56 -5.02
N ALA A 218 -1.85 -26.05 -4.10
CA ALA A 218 -0.93 -27.11 -4.44
C ALA A 218 -1.78 -28.24 -5.07
N ALA A 219 -1.56 -28.52 -6.35
CA ALA A 219 -2.23 -29.62 -7.01
C ALA A 219 -2.13 -30.85 -6.11
N PRO A 220 -3.21 -31.62 -5.87
CA PRO A 220 -3.13 -32.80 -5.04
C PRO A 220 -2.01 -33.69 -5.61
N MET A 221 -1.02 -33.98 -4.76
CA MET A 221 0.03 -34.93 -5.12
C MET A 221 -0.69 -36.17 -5.66
N SER A 222 -0.58 -36.41 -6.96
CA SER A 222 -1.02 -37.65 -7.59
C SER A 222 -0.37 -38.79 -6.79
N LYS A 223 -1.17 -39.52 -6.03
CA LYS A 223 -0.70 -40.77 -5.44
C LYS A 223 -0.33 -41.65 -6.64
N ALA A 224 0.98 -41.76 -6.89
CA ALA A 224 1.50 -42.79 -7.76
C ALA A 224 1.06 -44.12 -7.17
N ALA A 225 0.26 -44.86 -7.93
CA ALA A 225 -0.13 -46.23 -7.64
C ALA A 225 1.04 -47.18 -7.84
#